data_f3677460267d53bba3a6b60502c1dd1f
#
_entry.id   f3677460267d53bba3a6b60502c1dd1f
#
_cell.length_a   1.000
_cell.length_b   1.000
_cell.length_c   1.000
_cell.angle_alpha   90.00
_cell.angle_beta   90.00
_cell.angle_gamma   90.00
#
_symmetry.space_group_name_H-M   'P 1'
#
loop_
_entity.id
_entity.type
_entity.pdbx_description
1 polymer ?
#
loop_
_entity_poly.entity_id
_entity_poly.type
_entity_poly.pdbx_seq_one_letter_code
_entity_poly.pdbx_strand_id
1 'polypeptide(L)'
;MRNHIIFFSGGKSSFSVADYVKTNYPNDNILLYFTDTLWEDEDLYRFIFEASDKLELPMLIHSRGITPAQLMVQQRFMANNRVGTCSKELKMKVSSQYLKKGIVPEVEKWHNKHYLKDSNFVSDATLYFGIGFEEMHREGPIRANWKPFKIEMPLIENIIDNNAVLAKHNIRQPRMYDMQFAHNNCKGRCVKAGQGHFKNLLMKDEKTFIELMEQEIVISEYIRYCKQPAIKSGKQPDYMYKDVWEFVSTGKKSNKILNILEGSNYLKSKWRNLGVDNKGQPIKKPYTFMKTLSLEDLEKQPIQCDIWDIGGCGCFVEYEED
;
A
#
# COMPACT_ATOMS: atom_id res chain seq x y z
N MET A 1 -8.99 -32.90 2.33
CA MET A 1 -8.36 -31.79 1.61
C MET A 1 -8.45 -30.58 2.50
N ARG A 2 -7.31 -29.92 2.79
CA ARG A 2 -7.24 -28.73 3.65
C ARG A 2 -7.24 -27.47 2.78
N ASN A 3 -7.64 -26.34 3.35
CA ASN A 3 -7.65 -25.05 2.68
C ASN A 3 -6.44 -24.20 3.11
N HIS A 4 -5.71 -23.68 2.14
CA HIS A 4 -4.54 -22.83 2.33
C HIS A 4 -4.73 -21.52 1.56
N ILE A 5 -4.69 -20.38 2.25
CA ILE A 5 -4.79 -19.06 1.65
C ILE A 5 -3.46 -18.34 1.87
N ILE A 6 -2.80 -17.97 0.78
CA ILE A 6 -1.52 -17.29 0.81
C ILE A 6 -1.76 -15.80 0.55
N PHE A 7 -1.44 -14.93 1.51
CA PHE A 7 -1.43 -13.49 1.28
C PHE A 7 -0.31 -13.14 0.31
N PHE A 8 -0.68 -13.04 -0.96
CA PHE A 8 0.24 -12.90 -2.08
C PHE A 8 0.42 -11.43 -2.45
N SER A 9 1.45 -10.78 -1.89
CA SER A 9 1.67 -9.34 -2.07
C SER A 9 2.36 -8.97 -3.40
N GLY A 10 2.75 -9.95 -4.21
CA GLY A 10 3.53 -9.73 -5.43
C GLY A 10 5.03 -9.50 -5.18
N GLY A 11 5.52 -9.74 -3.95
CA GLY A 11 6.94 -9.72 -3.63
C GLY A 11 7.56 -11.12 -3.65
N LYS A 12 8.90 -11.19 -3.70
CA LYS A 12 9.68 -12.45 -3.72
C LYS A 12 9.33 -13.38 -2.55
N SER A 13 9.21 -12.83 -1.34
CA SER A 13 8.90 -13.61 -0.14
C SER A 13 7.53 -14.29 -0.22
N SER A 14 6.49 -13.58 -0.70
CA SER A 14 5.16 -14.18 -0.86
C SER A 14 5.14 -15.26 -1.95
N PHE A 15 5.97 -15.13 -3.00
CA PHE A 15 6.15 -16.15 -4.02
C PHE A 15 6.83 -17.40 -3.45
N SER A 16 7.88 -17.23 -2.65
CA SER A 16 8.56 -18.36 -1.99
C SER A 16 7.64 -19.11 -1.03
N VAL A 17 6.77 -18.39 -0.32
CA VAL A 17 5.73 -19.04 0.51
C VAL A 17 4.74 -19.81 -0.35
N ALA A 18 4.35 -19.28 -1.51
CA ALA A 18 3.44 -19.98 -2.42
C ALA A 18 4.06 -21.28 -2.96
N ASP A 19 5.33 -21.26 -3.37
CA ASP A 19 6.09 -22.44 -3.78
C ASP A 19 6.22 -23.47 -2.64
N TYR A 20 6.54 -22.99 -1.43
CA TYR A 20 6.63 -23.83 -0.23
C TYR A 20 5.32 -24.56 0.05
N VAL A 21 4.20 -23.83 0.05
CA VAL A 21 2.88 -24.43 0.33
C VAL A 21 2.49 -25.42 -0.78
N LYS A 22 2.69 -25.08 -2.05
CA LYS A 22 2.42 -25.99 -3.18
C LYS A 22 3.26 -27.27 -3.10
N THR A 23 4.53 -27.14 -2.73
CA THR A 23 5.46 -28.27 -2.62
C THR A 23 5.07 -29.22 -1.48
N ASN A 24 4.70 -28.66 -0.31
CA ASN A 24 4.39 -29.46 0.87
C ASN A 24 2.94 -29.98 0.91
N TYR A 25 2.02 -29.34 0.18
CA TYR A 25 0.60 -29.68 0.17
C TYR A 25 0.02 -29.78 -1.25
N PRO A 26 0.62 -30.58 -2.16
CA PRO A 26 0.27 -30.58 -3.58
C PRO A 26 -1.18 -31.01 -3.87
N ASN A 27 -1.79 -31.78 -2.96
CA ASN A 27 -3.14 -32.30 -3.10
C ASN A 27 -4.20 -31.45 -2.41
N ASP A 28 -3.82 -30.45 -1.61
CA ASP A 28 -4.73 -29.59 -0.87
C ASP A 28 -5.27 -28.44 -1.76
N ASN A 29 -6.27 -27.72 -1.27
CA ASN A 29 -6.86 -26.58 -1.95
C ASN A 29 -6.06 -25.32 -1.58
N ILE A 30 -5.37 -24.72 -2.54
CA ILE A 30 -4.43 -23.62 -2.34
C ILE A 30 -4.90 -22.40 -3.14
N LEU A 31 -4.97 -21.25 -2.51
CA LEU A 31 -5.39 -19.99 -3.11
C LEU A 31 -4.34 -18.90 -2.89
N LEU A 32 -3.96 -18.21 -3.96
CA LEU A 32 -3.24 -16.94 -3.90
C LEU A 32 -4.26 -15.80 -3.68
N TYR A 33 -4.08 -15.04 -2.61
CA TYR A 33 -4.98 -13.94 -2.26
C TYR A 33 -4.24 -12.61 -2.35
N PHE A 34 -4.63 -11.77 -3.29
CA PHE A 34 -4.03 -10.45 -3.52
C PHE A 34 -5.03 -9.33 -3.23
N THR A 35 -4.59 -8.31 -2.48
CA THR A 35 -5.35 -7.07 -2.25
C THR A 35 -4.71 -5.94 -3.03
N ASP A 36 -5.41 -5.51 -4.08
CA ASP A 36 -4.95 -4.48 -5.00
C ASP A 36 -5.30 -3.08 -4.49
N THR A 37 -4.28 -2.24 -4.30
CA THR A 37 -4.45 -0.84 -3.92
C THR A 37 -4.63 0.09 -5.11
N LEU A 38 -4.59 -0.42 -6.33
CA LEU A 38 -4.63 0.35 -7.58
C LEU A 38 -3.49 1.40 -7.71
N TRP A 39 -2.45 1.24 -6.91
CA TRP A 39 -1.23 2.05 -6.92
C TRP A 39 0.02 1.24 -7.20
N GLU A 40 -0.17 -0.02 -7.55
CA GLU A 40 0.92 -0.96 -7.76
C GLU A 40 1.65 -0.66 -9.09
N ASP A 41 2.85 -1.21 -9.21
CA ASP A 41 3.64 -1.13 -10.43
C ASP A 41 3.08 -2.07 -11.51
N GLU A 42 3.14 -1.68 -12.79
CA GLU A 42 2.67 -2.51 -13.90
C GLU A 42 3.39 -3.86 -13.96
N ASP A 43 4.68 -3.89 -13.61
CA ASP A 43 5.46 -5.12 -13.57
C ASP A 43 5.10 -6.02 -12.38
N LEU A 44 4.47 -5.46 -11.32
CA LEU A 44 3.89 -6.28 -10.27
C LEU A 44 2.75 -7.15 -10.83
N TYR A 45 1.88 -6.59 -11.66
CA TYR A 45 0.79 -7.36 -12.26
C TYR A 45 1.33 -8.45 -13.20
N ARG A 46 2.35 -8.17 -14.02
CA ARG A 46 3.06 -9.21 -14.78
C ARG A 46 3.51 -10.33 -13.85
N PHE A 47 4.19 -9.98 -12.76
CA PHE A 47 4.77 -10.96 -11.85
C PHE A 47 3.71 -11.82 -11.15
N ILE A 48 2.61 -11.24 -10.65
CA ILE A 48 1.60 -12.03 -9.93
C ILE A 48 0.86 -12.99 -10.87
N PHE A 49 0.57 -12.58 -12.11
CA PHE A 49 -0.07 -13.45 -13.08
C PHE A 49 0.88 -14.57 -13.51
N GLU A 50 2.13 -14.26 -13.86
CA GLU A 50 3.13 -15.25 -14.21
C GLU A 50 3.39 -16.24 -13.06
N ALA A 51 3.42 -15.77 -11.81
CA ALA A 51 3.54 -16.62 -10.64
C ALA A 51 2.35 -17.59 -10.49
N SER A 52 1.12 -17.10 -10.67
CA SER A 52 -0.08 -17.94 -10.66
C SER A 52 -0.04 -19.00 -11.76
N ASP A 53 0.39 -18.61 -12.98
CA ASP A 53 0.51 -19.52 -14.12
C ASP A 53 1.56 -20.62 -13.87
N LYS A 54 2.76 -20.22 -13.43
CA LYS A 54 3.87 -21.17 -13.16
C LYS A 54 3.61 -22.10 -11.98
N LEU A 55 2.91 -21.62 -10.98
CA LEU A 55 2.52 -22.43 -9.84
C LEU A 55 1.22 -23.21 -10.10
N GLU A 56 0.52 -22.97 -11.20
CA GLU A 56 -0.81 -23.57 -11.48
C GLU A 56 -1.74 -23.43 -10.26
N LEU A 57 -1.82 -22.21 -9.71
CA LEU A 57 -2.64 -21.90 -8.55
C LEU A 57 -3.68 -20.83 -8.91
N PRO A 58 -4.91 -20.95 -8.40
CA PRO A 58 -5.91 -19.90 -8.55
C PRO A 58 -5.49 -18.65 -7.78
N MET A 59 -5.82 -17.48 -8.33
CA MET A 59 -5.60 -16.21 -7.66
C MET A 59 -6.91 -15.41 -7.56
N LEU A 60 -7.23 -15.00 -6.34
CA LEU A 60 -8.32 -14.08 -6.04
C LEU A 60 -7.75 -12.68 -5.79
N ILE A 61 -8.22 -11.72 -6.55
CA ILE A 61 -7.81 -10.32 -6.48
C ILE A 61 -8.98 -9.50 -5.97
N HIS A 62 -8.80 -8.86 -4.84
CA HIS A 62 -9.77 -7.96 -4.23
C HIS A 62 -9.26 -6.53 -4.20
N SER A 63 -10.16 -5.56 -4.39
CA SER A 63 -9.85 -4.15 -4.22
C SER A 63 -11.06 -3.39 -3.66
N ARG A 64 -10.78 -2.34 -2.93
CA ARG A 64 -11.80 -1.35 -2.53
C ARG A 64 -12.21 -0.41 -3.69
N GLY A 65 -11.61 -0.54 -4.87
CA GLY A 65 -11.92 0.29 -6.03
C GLY A 65 -11.38 1.72 -5.97
N ILE A 66 -10.57 2.06 -4.96
CA ILE A 66 -9.95 3.38 -4.81
C ILE A 66 -8.46 3.27 -4.49
N THR A 67 -7.71 4.29 -4.93
CA THR A 67 -6.28 4.41 -4.66
C THR A 67 -6.01 4.98 -3.27
N PRO A 68 -4.78 4.85 -2.73
CA PRO A 68 -4.37 5.55 -1.50
C PRO A 68 -4.58 7.07 -1.55
N ALA A 69 -4.33 7.74 -2.68
CA ALA A 69 -4.56 9.16 -2.82
C ALA A 69 -6.06 9.52 -2.73
N GLN A 70 -6.92 8.75 -3.42
CA GLN A 70 -8.37 8.90 -3.31
C GLN A 70 -8.87 8.66 -1.88
N LEU A 71 -8.32 7.66 -1.18
CA LEU A 71 -8.64 7.42 0.23
C LEU A 71 -8.31 8.64 1.11
N MET A 72 -7.14 9.26 0.93
CA MET A 72 -6.75 10.45 1.69
C MET A 72 -7.71 11.62 1.44
N VAL A 73 -8.15 11.81 0.20
CA VAL A 73 -9.16 12.83 -0.16
C VAL A 73 -10.49 12.52 0.52
N GLN A 74 -10.95 11.28 0.44
CA GLN A 74 -12.22 10.83 1.04
C GLN A 74 -12.22 11.00 2.56
N GLN A 75 -11.11 10.63 3.22
CA GLN A 75 -10.98 10.73 4.67
C GLN A 75 -10.58 12.14 5.14
N ARG A 76 -10.23 13.05 4.23
CA ARG A 76 -9.67 14.38 4.56
C ARG A 76 -8.48 14.27 5.52
N PHE A 77 -7.66 13.24 5.32
CA PHE A 77 -6.54 12.90 6.17
C PHE A 77 -5.32 12.49 5.33
N MET A 78 -4.15 13.06 5.64
CA MET A 78 -2.88 12.68 5.01
C MET A 78 -2.29 11.48 5.72
N ALA A 79 -2.29 10.34 5.05
CA ALA A 79 -1.50 9.19 5.49
C ALA A 79 -0.01 9.54 5.48
N ASN A 80 0.75 9.01 6.41
CA ASN A 80 2.16 9.32 6.57
C ASN A 80 2.93 8.12 7.13
N ASN A 81 4.24 8.26 7.31
CA ASN A 81 5.11 7.18 7.77
C ASN A 81 4.78 6.64 9.18
N ARG A 82 3.94 7.32 9.97
CA ARG A 82 3.46 6.84 11.26
C ARG A 82 2.06 6.22 11.18
N VAL A 83 1.19 6.81 10.35
CA VAL A 83 -0.21 6.39 10.22
C VAL A 83 -0.50 6.01 8.78
N GLY A 84 -0.40 4.71 8.49
CA GLY A 84 -0.62 4.14 7.17
C GLY A 84 -2.07 3.72 6.94
N THR A 85 -3.01 4.67 6.89
CA THR A 85 -4.44 4.36 6.70
C THR A 85 -4.73 3.53 5.46
N CYS A 86 -3.91 3.63 4.41
CA CYS A 86 -4.05 2.81 3.20
C CYS A 86 -3.86 1.31 3.49
N SER A 87 -2.90 0.93 4.34
CA SER A 87 -2.71 -0.46 4.73
C SER A 87 -3.93 -1.01 5.47
N LYS A 88 -4.46 -0.25 6.44
CA LYS A 88 -5.65 -0.62 7.21
C LYS A 88 -6.89 -0.71 6.31
N GLU A 89 -7.21 0.33 5.57
CA GLU A 89 -8.48 0.45 4.85
C GLU A 89 -8.51 -0.30 3.51
N LEU A 90 -7.39 -0.34 2.78
CA LEU A 90 -7.36 -0.92 1.44
C LEU A 90 -6.87 -2.37 1.41
N LYS A 91 -6.15 -2.83 2.44
CA LYS A 91 -5.66 -4.22 2.51
C LYS A 91 -6.32 -4.98 3.67
N MET A 92 -6.07 -4.61 4.93
CA MET A 92 -6.52 -5.40 6.08
C MET A 92 -8.05 -5.47 6.19
N LYS A 93 -8.73 -4.33 6.08
CA LYS A 93 -10.20 -4.28 6.20
C LYS A 93 -10.89 -5.04 5.07
N VAL A 94 -10.41 -4.88 3.83
CA VAL A 94 -10.92 -5.63 2.67
C VAL A 94 -10.79 -7.13 2.91
N SER A 95 -9.60 -7.59 3.26
CA SER A 95 -9.34 -9.02 3.51
C SER A 95 -10.13 -9.56 4.70
N SER A 96 -10.17 -8.81 5.82
CA SER A 96 -10.85 -9.23 7.04
C SER A 96 -12.37 -9.30 6.86
N GLN A 97 -12.96 -8.32 6.18
CA GLN A 97 -14.40 -8.34 5.87
C GLN A 97 -14.78 -9.53 5.00
N TYR A 98 -13.95 -9.86 4.02
CA TYR A 98 -14.19 -11.01 3.17
C TYR A 98 -13.99 -12.34 3.92
N LEU A 99 -12.79 -12.57 4.46
CA LEU A 99 -12.43 -13.86 5.06
C LEU A 99 -13.21 -14.17 6.33
N LYS A 100 -13.53 -13.17 7.16
CA LYS A 100 -14.23 -13.37 8.44
C LYS A 100 -15.75 -13.23 8.35
N LYS A 101 -16.26 -12.43 7.40
CA LYS A 101 -17.67 -12.05 7.35
C LYS A 101 -18.34 -12.38 6.00
N GLY A 102 -17.60 -12.87 5.01
CA GLY A 102 -18.12 -13.16 3.67
C GLY A 102 -18.53 -11.90 2.87
N ILE A 103 -18.07 -10.70 3.28
CA ILE A 103 -18.43 -9.46 2.57
C ILE A 103 -17.51 -9.29 1.38
N VAL A 104 -18.08 -9.42 0.18
CA VAL A 104 -17.36 -9.22 -1.08
C VAL A 104 -17.06 -7.72 -1.27
N PRO A 105 -15.80 -7.33 -1.58
CA PRO A 105 -15.44 -5.93 -1.80
C PRO A 105 -15.94 -5.40 -3.16
N GLU A 106 -15.75 -4.10 -3.39
CA GLU A 106 -16.15 -3.39 -4.62
C GLU A 106 -15.64 -4.05 -5.91
N VAL A 107 -14.43 -4.61 -5.86
CA VAL A 107 -13.81 -5.29 -6.99
C VAL A 107 -13.36 -6.69 -6.57
N GLU A 108 -13.88 -7.68 -7.28
CA GLU A 108 -13.43 -9.07 -7.22
C GLU A 108 -13.06 -9.54 -8.62
N LYS A 109 -11.84 -10.07 -8.76
CA LYS A 109 -11.34 -10.65 -10.00
C LYS A 109 -10.66 -11.99 -9.72
N TRP A 110 -10.78 -12.90 -10.65
CA TRP A 110 -10.13 -14.21 -10.61
C TRP A 110 -9.15 -14.35 -11.75
N HIS A 111 -7.98 -14.91 -11.45
CA HIS A 111 -7.06 -15.45 -12.45
C HIS A 111 -6.87 -16.93 -12.16
N ASN A 112 -6.85 -17.74 -13.21
CA ASN A 112 -6.69 -19.21 -13.11
C ASN A 112 -7.67 -19.90 -12.13
N LYS A 113 -8.90 -19.43 -12.03
CA LYS A 113 -9.93 -19.99 -11.13
C LYS A 113 -10.16 -21.49 -11.33
N HIS A 114 -9.87 -22.02 -12.51
CA HIS A 114 -10.02 -23.43 -12.83
C HIS A 114 -9.10 -24.37 -12.03
N TYR A 115 -8.01 -23.86 -11.44
CA TYR A 115 -7.18 -24.61 -10.50
C TYR A 115 -7.75 -24.67 -9.07
N LEU A 116 -8.82 -23.94 -8.77
CA LEU A 116 -9.48 -23.99 -7.46
C LEU A 116 -10.17 -25.37 -7.31
N LYS A 117 -9.76 -26.13 -6.29
CA LYS A 117 -10.27 -27.50 -6.05
C LYS A 117 -11.59 -27.52 -5.29
N ASP A 118 -11.81 -26.54 -4.41
CA ASP A 118 -13.03 -26.38 -3.62
C ASP A 118 -13.39 -24.90 -3.50
N SER A 119 -14.64 -24.56 -3.79
CA SER A 119 -15.16 -23.19 -3.66
C SER A 119 -15.33 -22.76 -2.21
N ASN A 120 -15.41 -23.69 -1.25
CA ASN A 120 -15.48 -23.41 0.18
C ASN A 120 -14.07 -23.25 0.80
N PHE A 121 -13.19 -22.52 0.13
CA PHE A 121 -11.78 -22.39 0.48
C PHE A 121 -11.51 -21.58 1.76
N VAL A 122 -12.49 -20.86 2.30
CA VAL A 122 -12.34 -20.06 3.53
C VAL A 122 -12.56 -20.91 4.79
N SER A 123 -13.35 -21.98 4.69
CA SER A 123 -13.65 -22.86 5.83
C SER A 123 -12.38 -23.55 6.32
N ASP A 124 -12.09 -23.40 7.62
CA ASP A 124 -10.93 -23.99 8.30
C ASP A 124 -9.59 -23.71 7.62
N ALA A 125 -9.50 -22.58 6.90
CA ALA A 125 -8.31 -22.22 6.16
C ALA A 125 -7.13 -21.89 7.06
N THR A 126 -5.93 -22.31 6.64
CA THR A 126 -4.68 -21.80 7.17
C THR A 126 -4.23 -20.61 6.33
N LEU A 127 -3.94 -19.48 6.96
CA LEU A 127 -3.46 -18.27 6.29
C LEU A 127 -1.92 -18.22 6.33
N TYR A 128 -1.31 -17.92 5.22
CA TYR A 128 0.14 -17.85 5.06
C TYR A 128 0.60 -16.43 4.75
N PHE A 129 1.68 -16.00 5.44
CA PHE A 129 2.28 -14.69 5.24
C PHE A 129 3.76 -14.81 4.87
N GLY A 130 4.20 -14.03 3.87
CA GLY A 130 5.57 -13.94 3.42
C GLY A 130 6.43 -13.03 4.33
N ILE A 131 6.40 -13.28 5.64
CA ILE A 131 7.20 -12.60 6.66
C ILE A 131 8.45 -13.42 6.91
N GLY A 132 9.62 -12.81 6.70
CA GLY A 132 10.91 -13.40 6.97
C GLY A 132 11.45 -13.06 8.38
N PHE A 133 12.60 -13.61 8.71
CA PHE A 133 13.24 -13.43 10.02
C PHE A 133 13.46 -11.95 10.37
N GLU A 134 13.80 -11.11 9.40
CA GLU A 134 14.01 -9.66 9.59
C GLU A 134 12.75 -8.92 10.02
N GLU A 135 11.57 -9.47 9.69
CA GLU A 135 10.27 -8.91 10.00
C GLU A 135 9.54 -9.69 11.12
N MET A 136 10.23 -10.54 11.87
CA MET A 136 9.66 -11.43 12.90
C MET A 136 8.88 -10.65 13.98
N HIS A 137 9.24 -9.39 14.24
CA HIS A 137 8.49 -8.51 15.15
C HIS A 137 7.02 -8.31 14.75
N ARG A 138 6.64 -8.61 13.50
CA ARG A 138 5.28 -8.51 12.97
C ARG A 138 4.44 -9.76 13.24
N GLU A 139 5.03 -10.87 13.68
CA GLU A 139 4.34 -12.15 13.89
C GLU A 139 3.20 -12.04 14.90
N GLY A 140 3.48 -11.50 16.09
CA GLY A 140 2.50 -11.38 17.16
C GLY A 140 1.24 -10.60 16.74
N PRO A 141 1.40 -9.37 16.21
CA PRO A 141 0.28 -8.60 15.66
C PRO A 141 -0.52 -9.34 14.59
N ILE A 142 0.15 -10.00 13.63
CA ILE A 142 -0.55 -10.75 12.57
C ILE A 142 -1.36 -11.89 13.17
N ARG A 143 -0.79 -12.69 14.06
CA ARG A 143 -1.53 -13.79 14.73
C ARG A 143 -2.74 -13.27 15.51
N ALA A 144 -2.62 -12.12 16.16
CA ALA A 144 -3.73 -11.51 16.89
C ALA A 144 -4.84 -11.04 15.94
N ASN A 145 -4.48 -10.31 14.89
CA ASN A 145 -5.42 -9.72 13.94
C ASN A 145 -6.21 -10.76 13.12
N TRP A 146 -5.65 -11.95 12.89
CA TRP A 146 -6.26 -12.94 12.00
C TRP A 146 -6.96 -14.10 12.72
N LYS A 147 -7.16 -14.01 14.03
CA LYS A 147 -8.04 -14.98 14.72
C LYS A 147 -9.43 -14.97 14.08
N PRO A 148 -10.12 -16.14 13.94
CA PRO A 148 -9.73 -17.46 14.49
C PRO A 148 -8.85 -18.30 13.55
N PHE A 149 -8.41 -17.82 12.40
CA PHE A 149 -7.61 -18.59 11.46
C PHE A 149 -6.29 -19.07 12.05
N LYS A 150 -5.86 -20.26 11.64
CA LYS A 150 -4.49 -20.72 11.84
C LYS A 150 -3.54 -19.89 10.97
N ILE A 151 -2.41 -19.44 11.52
CA ILE A 151 -1.43 -18.59 10.85
C ILE A 151 -0.10 -19.31 10.75
N GLU A 152 0.46 -19.35 9.54
CA GLU A 152 1.78 -19.90 9.26
C GLU A 152 2.68 -18.87 8.56
N MET A 153 3.94 -18.85 8.93
CA MET A 153 4.98 -17.95 8.39
C MET A 153 6.24 -18.74 8.06
N PRO A 154 6.22 -19.52 6.97
CA PRO A 154 7.28 -20.48 6.67
C PRO A 154 8.68 -19.89 6.60
N LEU A 155 8.84 -18.61 6.23
CA LEU A 155 10.13 -17.95 6.10
C LEU A 155 10.76 -17.55 7.45
N ILE A 156 10.02 -17.63 8.56
CA ILE A 156 10.59 -17.48 9.91
C ILE A 156 11.23 -18.78 10.34
N GLU A 157 10.59 -19.91 10.01
CA GLU A 157 11.00 -21.24 10.47
C GLU A 157 11.99 -21.92 9.51
N ASN A 158 11.99 -21.53 8.24
CA ASN A 158 12.78 -22.15 7.18
C ASN A 158 13.64 -21.10 6.46
N ILE A 159 14.92 -21.42 6.26
CA ILE A 159 15.81 -20.60 5.43
C ILE A 159 15.52 -20.92 3.97
N ILE A 160 14.77 -20.01 3.31
CA ILE A 160 14.41 -20.14 1.90
C ILE A 160 15.07 -19.00 1.12
N ASP A 161 15.90 -19.36 0.13
CA ASP A 161 16.45 -18.37 -0.80
C ASP A 161 15.41 -17.98 -1.86
N ASN A 162 14.88 -16.78 -1.71
CA ASN A 162 13.86 -16.24 -2.64
C ASN A 162 14.37 -16.19 -4.09
N ASN A 163 15.66 -15.96 -4.33
CA ASN A 163 16.20 -15.90 -5.69
C ASN A 163 16.34 -17.30 -6.29
N ALA A 164 16.73 -18.29 -5.49
CA ALA A 164 16.75 -19.69 -5.94
C ALA A 164 15.33 -20.18 -6.31
N VAL A 165 14.29 -19.78 -5.55
CA VAL A 165 12.90 -20.12 -5.88
C VAL A 165 12.46 -19.45 -7.18
N LEU A 166 12.80 -18.20 -7.42
CA LEU A 166 12.51 -17.53 -8.70
C LEU A 166 13.20 -18.24 -9.87
N ALA A 167 14.47 -18.61 -9.71
CA ALA A 167 15.25 -19.33 -10.72
C ALA A 167 14.66 -20.72 -11.01
N LYS A 168 14.23 -21.46 -9.99
CA LYS A 168 13.54 -22.75 -10.13
C LYS A 168 12.34 -22.69 -11.09
N HIS A 169 11.57 -21.62 -11.02
CA HIS A 169 10.39 -21.41 -11.87
C HIS A 169 10.66 -20.62 -13.15
N ASN A 170 11.91 -20.17 -13.37
CA ASN A 170 12.30 -19.30 -14.47
C ASN A 170 11.40 -18.04 -14.53
N ILE A 171 11.24 -17.37 -13.40
CA ILE A 171 10.46 -16.12 -13.28
C ILE A 171 11.42 -14.96 -12.97
N ARG A 172 11.34 -13.89 -13.77
CA ARG A 172 12.08 -12.66 -13.49
C ARG A 172 11.48 -11.96 -12.28
N GLN A 173 12.34 -11.52 -11.35
CA GLN A 173 11.90 -10.72 -10.21
C GLN A 173 11.17 -9.44 -10.65
N PRO A 174 10.29 -8.87 -9.82
CA PRO A 174 9.68 -7.56 -10.07
C PRO A 174 10.73 -6.45 -10.23
N ARG A 175 10.52 -5.56 -11.20
CA ARG A 175 11.49 -4.49 -11.56
C ARG A 175 11.82 -3.54 -10.42
N MET A 176 10.94 -3.39 -9.42
CA MET A 176 11.22 -2.54 -8.27
C MET A 176 12.45 -3.00 -7.50
N TYR A 177 12.74 -4.30 -7.45
CA TYR A 177 13.98 -4.81 -6.85
C TYR A 177 15.21 -4.47 -7.71
N ASP A 178 15.07 -4.47 -9.04
CA ASP A 178 16.15 -4.02 -9.95
C ASP A 178 16.44 -2.53 -9.78
N MET A 179 15.42 -1.75 -9.42
CA MET A 179 15.53 -0.34 -9.06
C MET A 179 15.98 -0.12 -7.61
N GLN A 180 16.41 -1.17 -6.89
CA GLN A 180 16.92 -1.11 -5.52
C GLN A 180 15.90 -0.71 -4.46
N PHE A 181 14.60 -0.96 -4.69
CA PHE A 181 13.61 -0.86 -3.63
C PHE A 181 13.59 -2.13 -2.79
N ALA A 182 13.41 -1.97 -1.48
CA ALA A 182 13.29 -3.10 -0.55
C ALA A 182 12.01 -3.92 -0.77
N HIS A 183 10.98 -3.30 -1.33
CA HIS A 183 9.66 -3.91 -1.53
C HIS A 183 9.08 -3.55 -2.90
N ASN A 184 8.24 -4.44 -3.43
CA ASN A 184 7.56 -4.26 -4.72
C ASN A 184 6.20 -3.53 -4.60
N ASN A 185 5.90 -2.88 -3.48
CA ASN A 185 4.57 -2.31 -3.24
C ASN A 185 4.46 -0.85 -3.71
N CYS A 186 3.25 -0.49 -4.19
CA CYS A 186 2.83 0.88 -4.47
C CYS A 186 3.72 1.64 -5.47
N LYS A 187 4.43 0.96 -6.37
CA LYS A 187 5.30 1.62 -7.37
C LYS A 187 6.27 2.64 -6.76
N GLY A 188 6.87 2.32 -5.60
CA GLY A 188 7.75 3.24 -4.89
C GLY A 188 7.05 4.41 -4.16
N ARG A 189 5.71 4.50 -4.21
CA ARG A 189 4.92 5.59 -3.60
C ARG A 189 4.47 5.31 -2.17
N CYS A 190 5.08 4.36 -1.47
CA CYS A 190 4.65 3.97 -0.15
C CYS A 190 4.76 5.12 0.86
N VAL A 191 3.64 5.62 1.35
CA VAL A 191 3.58 6.74 2.32
C VAL A 191 4.19 6.40 3.69
N LYS A 192 4.41 5.12 3.98
CA LYS A 192 5.12 4.66 5.19
C LYS A 192 6.65 4.68 5.04
N ALA A 193 7.14 4.99 3.85
CA ALA A 193 8.56 5.01 3.56
C ALA A 193 9.28 6.23 4.17
N GLY A 194 10.59 6.11 4.31
CA GLY A 194 11.46 7.17 4.77
C GLY A 194 12.09 7.98 3.63
N GLN A 195 12.98 8.92 4.00
CA GLN A 195 13.62 9.84 3.05
C GLN A 195 14.45 9.09 1.99
N GLY A 196 15.22 8.08 2.39
CA GLY A 196 16.06 7.31 1.48
C GLY A 196 15.26 6.62 0.37
N HIS A 197 14.07 6.10 0.70
CA HIS A 197 13.18 5.49 -0.27
C HIS A 197 12.67 6.51 -1.31
N PHE A 198 12.22 7.70 -0.88
CA PHE A 198 11.75 8.73 -1.81
C PHE A 198 12.88 9.35 -2.62
N LYS A 199 14.10 9.43 -2.07
CA LYS A 199 15.29 9.81 -2.86
C LYS A 199 15.62 8.76 -3.92
N ASN A 200 15.51 7.47 -3.59
CA ASN A 200 15.65 6.41 -4.58
C ASN A 200 14.57 6.53 -5.68
N LEU A 201 13.32 6.84 -5.30
CA LEU A 201 12.25 7.08 -6.28
C LEU A 201 12.60 8.24 -7.21
N LEU A 202 13.05 9.38 -6.68
CA LEU A 202 13.48 10.52 -7.47
C LEU A 202 14.59 10.16 -8.48
N MET A 203 15.58 9.37 -8.05
CA MET A 203 16.69 8.96 -8.92
C MET A 203 16.29 7.92 -9.97
N LYS A 204 15.35 7.02 -9.68
CA LYS A 204 15.05 5.86 -10.55
C LYS A 204 13.79 6.04 -11.37
N ASP A 205 12.84 6.84 -10.90
CA ASP A 205 11.57 7.15 -11.58
C ASP A 205 11.11 8.57 -11.17
N GLU A 206 11.84 9.57 -11.68
CA GLU A 206 11.57 11.00 -11.43
C GLU A 206 10.12 11.36 -11.76
N LYS A 207 9.59 10.81 -12.85
CA LYS A 207 8.20 11.06 -13.26
C LYS A 207 7.22 10.66 -12.16
N THR A 208 7.34 9.45 -11.63
CA THR A 208 6.48 8.96 -10.53
C THR A 208 6.70 9.78 -9.26
N PHE A 209 7.93 10.23 -8.98
CA PHE A 209 8.21 11.11 -7.84
C PHE A 209 7.50 12.45 -7.98
N ILE A 210 7.59 13.11 -9.15
CA ILE A 210 6.92 14.40 -9.41
C ILE A 210 5.39 14.26 -9.30
N GLU A 211 4.81 13.21 -9.89
CA GLU A 211 3.38 12.93 -9.76
C GLU A 211 2.96 12.78 -8.28
N LEU A 212 3.74 12.08 -7.48
CA LEU A 212 3.49 11.90 -6.05
C LEU A 212 3.64 13.20 -5.26
N MET A 213 4.65 14.01 -5.59
CA MET A 213 4.88 15.32 -4.98
C MET A 213 3.70 16.27 -5.26
N GLU A 214 3.21 16.31 -6.50
CA GLU A 214 2.04 17.09 -6.85
C GLU A 214 0.79 16.62 -6.08
N GLN A 215 0.60 15.31 -5.92
CA GLN A 215 -0.48 14.76 -5.11
C GLN A 215 -0.34 15.16 -3.63
N GLU A 216 0.87 15.11 -3.06
CA GLU A 216 1.11 15.57 -1.68
C GLU A 216 0.69 17.03 -1.52
N ILE A 217 1.09 17.92 -2.42
CA ILE A 217 0.76 19.34 -2.40
C ILE A 217 -0.75 19.56 -2.46
N VAL A 218 -1.41 18.96 -3.45
CA VAL A 218 -2.85 19.16 -3.69
C VAL A 218 -3.69 18.59 -2.55
N ILE A 219 -3.40 17.37 -2.08
CA ILE A 219 -4.12 16.74 -0.98
C ILE A 219 -3.92 17.55 0.31
N SER A 220 -2.71 18.01 0.55
CA SER A 220 -2.39 18.85 1.70
C SER A 220 -3.22 20.13 1.73
N GLU A 221 -3.28 20.85 0.61
CA GLU A 221 -4.09 22.07 0.47
C GLU A 221 -5.59 21.78 0.62
N TYR A 222 -6.06 20.67 0.05
CA TYR A 222 -7.43 20.23 0.21
C TYR A 222 -7.80 19.95 1.67
N ILE A 223 -6.95 19.24 2.41
CA ILE A 223 -7.18 18.98 3.84
C ILE A 223 -7.22 20.29 4.63
N ARG A 224 -6.31 21.23 4.32
CA ARG A 224 -6.32 22.56 4.93
C ARG A 224 -7.63 23.31 4.65
N TYR A 225 -8.09 23.29 3.39
CA TYR A 225 -9.36 23.89 3.00
C TYR A 225 -10.54 23.29 3.77
N CYS A 226 -10.59 21.97 3.90
CA CYS A 226 -11.64 21.25 4.64
C CYS A 226 -11.68 21.58 6.13
N LYS A 227 -10.59 22.06 6.71
CA LYS A 227 -10.53 22.48 8.14
C LYS A 227 -11.07 23.88 8.41
N GLN A 228 -11.38 24.66 7.37
CA GLN A 228 -12.04 25.96 7.54
C GLN A 228 -13.39 25.79 8.24
N PRO A 229 -13.74 26.62 9.23
CA PRO A 229 -14.94 26.44 10.06
C PRO A 229 -16.23 26.32 9.24
N ALA A 230 -16.38 27.10 8.17
CA ALA A 230 -17.55 27.08 7.32
C ALA A 230 -17.72 25.76 6.53
N ILE A 231 -16.60 25.18 6.06
CA ILE A 231 -16.61 23.90 5.36
C ILE A 231 -16.80 22.76 6.34
N LYS A 232 -16.05 22.78 7.46
CA LYS A 232 -16.12 21.74 8.50
C LYS A 232 -17.53 21.64 9.11
N SER A 233 -18.23 22.75 9.27
CA SER A 233 -19.59 22.78 9.82
C SER A 233 -20.69 22.48 8.79
N GLY A 234 -20.34 22.29 7.53
CA GLY A 234 -21.30 22.11 6.43
C GLY A 234 -22.08 23.39 6.05
N LYS A 235 -21.71 24.57 6.59
CA LYS A 235 -22.32 25.85 6.24
C LYS A 235 -21.99 26.30 4.80
N GLN A 236 -20.87 25.79 4.27
CA GLN A 236 -20.49 25.99 2.87
C GLN A 236 -20.24 24.64 2.20
N PRO A 237 -20.62 24.47 0.93
CA PRO A 237 -20.32 23.27 0.15
C PRO A 237 -18.81 23.10 -0.05
N ASP A 238 -18.38 21.85 -0.22
CA ASP A 238 -17.01 21.53 -0.58
C ASP A 238 -16.80 21.73 -2.10
N TYR A 239 -16.43 22.96 -2.48
CA TYR A 239 -16.18 23.31 -3.87
C TYR A 239 -14.88 22.76 -4.46
N MET A 240 -14.02 22.17 -3.64
CA MET A 240 -12.73 21.62 -4.10
C MET A 240 -12.79 20.11 -4.34
N TYR A 241 -13.69 19.40 -3.68
CA TYR A 241 -13.72 17.93 -3.70
C TYR A 241 -13.66 17.35 -5.12
N LYS A 242 -14.51 17.83 -6.02
CA LYS A 242 -14.60 17.30 -7.39
C LYS A 242 -13.30 17.45 -8.17
N ASP A 243 -12.70 18.64 -8.12
CA ASP A 243 -11.43 18.92 -8.83
C ASP A 243 -10.28 18.07 -8.26
N VAL A 244 -10.18 17.98 -6.93
CA VAL A 244 -9.15 17.19 -6.25
C VAL A 244 -9.34 15.69 -6.50
N TRP A 245 -10.58 15.21 -6.43
CA TRP A 245 -10.88 13.80 -6.73
C TRP A 245 -10.52 13.44 -8.17
N GLU A 246 -10.91 14.26 -9.15
CA GLU A 246 -10.56 14.05 -10.56
C GLU A 246 -9.04 14.05 -10.76
N PHE A 247 -8.32 14.99 -10.13
CA PHE A 247 -6.86 15.06 -10.21
C PHE A 247 -6.19 13.80 -9.65
N VAL A 248 -6.53 13.36 -8.43
CA VAL A 248 -5.90 12.16 -7.84
C VAL A 248 -6.30 10.86 -8.53
N SER A 249 -7.41 10.87 -9.28
CA SER A 249 -7.90 9.71 -10.03
C SER A 249 -7.29 9.58 -11.42
N THR A 250 -7.08 10.71 -12.11
CA THR A 250 -6.76 10.73 -13.54
C THR A 250 -5.51 11.55 -13.89
N GLY A 251 -4.98 12.31 -12.94
CA GLY A 251 -3.89 13.28 -13.17
C GLY A 251 -4.35 14.57 -13.84
N LYS A 252 -5.64 14.74 -14.14
CA LYS A 252 -6.16 15.93 -14.84
C LYS A 252 -6.09 17.17 -13.95
N LYS A 253 -5.44 18.21 -14.44
CA LYS A 253 -5.21 19.48 -13.74
C LYS A 253 -6.24 20.53 -14.20
N SER A 254 -7.26 20.79 -13.37
CA SER A 254 -8.15 21.95 -13.56
C SER A 254 -7.40 23.25 -13.21
N ASN A 255 -7.98 24.40 -13.57
CA ASN A 255 -7.41 25.71 -13.20
C ASN A 255 -7.21 25.85 -11.67
N LYS A 256 -8.10 25.27 -10.87
CA LYS A 256 -7.94 25.26 -9.40
C LYS A 256 -6.70 24.46 -8.97
N ILE A 257 -6.50 23.31 -9.57
CA ILE A 257 -5.33 22.45 -9.29
C ILE A 257 -4.04 23.14 -9.77
N LEU A 258 -4.04 23.73 -10.98
CA LEU A 258 -2.90 24.50 -11.48
C LEU A 258 -2.54 25.64 -10.53
N ASN A 259 -3.52 26.44 -10.08
CA ASN A 259 -3.29 27.51 -9.12
C ASN A 259 -2.71 27.02 -7.78
N ILE A 260 -3.07 25.80 -7.33
CA ILE A 260 -2.47 25.20 -6.13
C ILE A 260 -1.01 24.86 -6.41
N LEU A 261 -0.70 24.21 -7.53
CA LEU A 261 0.65 23.76 -7.87
C LEU A 261 1.59 24.96 -8.15
N GLU A 262 1.14 25.95 -8.91
CA GLU A 262 1.89 27.18 -9.18
C GLU A 262 2.10 28.03 -7.90
N GLY A 263 1.13 27.99 -7.00
CA GLY A 263 1.19 28.63 -5.71
C GLY A 263 1.99 27.86 -4.65
N SER A 264 2.63 26.73 -4.98
CA SER A 264 3.28 25.87 -3.98
C SER A 264 4.41 26.58 -3.23
N ASN A 265 5.22 27.41 -3.89
CA ASN A 265 6.16 28.29 -3.23
C ASN A 265 5.49 29.38 -2.35
N TYR A 266 4.28 29.77 -2.69
CA TYR A 266 3.46 30.70 -1.92
C TYR A 266 2.78 30.01 -0.73
N LEU A 267 2.46 28.73 -0.85
CA LEU A 267 1.97 27.92 0.27
C LEU A 267 2.97 27.93 1.42
N LYS A 268 4.27 27.84 1.19
CA LYS A 268 5.28 27.93 2.27
C LYS A 268 5.13 29.17 3.13
N SER A 269 4.76 30.31 2.57
CA SER A 269 4.48 31.53 3.33
C SER A 269 3.11 31.52 4.02
N LYS A 270 2.08 30.93 3.39
CA LYS A 270 0.72 30.76 3.93
C LYS A 270 0.62 29.71 5.02
N TRP A 271 1.53 28.73 5.06
CA TRP A 271 1.50 27.66 6.07
C TRP A 271 1.70 28.19 7.49
N ARG A 272 2.21 29.38 7.65
CA ARG A 272 2.30 30.06 8.94
C ARG A 272 0.93 30.40 9.55
N ASN A 273 -0.14 30.35 8.77
CA ASN A 273 -1.49 30.78 9.15
C ASN A 273 -2.55 29.66 9.00
N LEU A 274 -2.17 28.40 9.16
CA LEU A 274 -3.05 27.24 8.93
C LEU A 274 -4.15 27.01 9.97
N GLY A 275 -4.28 27.90 10.93
CA GLY A 275 -5.19 27.74 12.04
C GLY A 275 -4.53 27.03 13.22
N VAL A 276 -5.33 26.52 14.13
CA VAL A 276 -4.87 25.83 15.34
C VAL A 276 -5.21 24.35 15.27
N ASP A 277 -4.37 23.53 15.86
CA ASP A 277 -4.62 22.10 16.05
C ASP A 277 -5.70 21.84 17.13
N ASN A 278 -5.96 20.58 17.43
CA ASN A 278 -6.94 20.20 18.46
C ASN A 278 -6.55 20.65 19.88
N LYS A 279 -5.32 21.18 20.06
CA LYS A 279 -4.79 21.72 21.33
C LYS A 279 -4.71 23.23 21.33
N GLY A 280 -5.28 23.92 20.31
CA GLY A 280 -5.23 25.37 20.17
C GLY A 280 -3.88 25.93 19.72
N GLN A 281 -2.94 25.07 19.28
CA GLN A 281 -1.63 25.52 18.83
C GLN A 281 -1.63 25.80 17.33
N PRO A 282 -0.93 26.85 16.85
CA PRO A 282 -0.82 27.12 15.42
C PRO A 282 -0.26 25.93 14.64
N ILE A 283 -0.96 25.49 13.60
CA ILE A 283 -0.48 24.45 12.68
C ILE A 283 0.62 25.10 11.83
N LYS A 284 1.87 24.75 12.10
CA LYS A 284 3.05 25.39 11.50
C LYS A 284 3.63 24.61 10.31
N LYS A 285 3.05 23.45 9.95
CA LYS A 285 3.63 22.55 8.93
C LYS A 285 2.58 22.00 7.98
N PRO A 286 2.95 21.71 6.72
CA PRO A 286 2.11 21.02 5.77
C PRO A 286 1.71 19.63 6.26
N TYR A 287 0.63 19.11 5.71
CA TYR A 287 0.33 17.69 5.77
C TYR A 287 1.21 16.99 4.73
N THR A 288 2.13 16.16 5.17
CA THR A 288 3.13 15.52 4.31
C THR A 288 3.18 14.01 4.57
N PHE A 289 3.66 13.26 3.60
CA PHE A 289 3.89 11.82 3.75
C PHE A 289 4.98 11.53 4.78
N MET A 290 5.99 12.38 4.85
CA MET A 290 6.99 12.35 5.91
C MET A 290 6.67 13.41 6.97
N LYS A 291 6.80 13.06 8.24
CA LYS A 291 6.42 13.97 9.35
C LYS A 291 7.16 15.30 9.34
N THR A 292 8.39 15.33 8.89
CA THR A 292 9.32 16.48 9.06
C THR A 292 9.67 17.16 7.75
N LEU A 293 9.39 16.56 6.62
CA LEU A 293 9.86 16.99 5.31
C LEU A 293 8.79 16.73 4.24
N SER A 294 8.56 17.71 3.36
CA SER A 294 7.74 17.49 2.15
C SER A 294 8.58 16.88 1.04
N LEU A 295 7.92 16.26 0.05
CA LEU A 295 8.62 15.78 -1.14
C LEU A 295 9.25 16.93 -1.94
N GLU A 296 8.61 18.10 -1.98
CA GLU A 296 9.18 19.31 -2.59
C GLU A 296 10.46 19.78 -1.90
N ASP A 297 10.54 19.67 -0.57
CA ASP A 297 11.76 20.02 0.16
C ASP A 297 12.83 18.93 -0.01
N LEU A 298 12.43 17.67 -0.11
CA LEU A 298 13.33 16.55 -0.36
C LEU A 298 14.02 16.64 -1.72
N GLU A 299 13.28 17.04 -2.77
CA GLU A 299 13.81 17.26 -4.13
C GLU A 299 14.99 18.22 -4.12
N LYS A 300 14.91 19.28 -3.33
CA LYS A 300 15.94 20.35 -3.23
C LYS A 300 17.14 19.96 -2.38
N GLN A 301 17.10 18.86 -1.65
CA GLN A 301 18.21 18.42 -0.81
C GLN A 301 19.24 17.60 -1.61
N PRO A 302 20.54 17.73 -1.29
CA PRO A 302 21.56 16.88 -1.88
C PRO A 302 21.22 15.39 -1.61
N ILE A 303 21.52 14.54 -2.59
CA ILE A 303 21.28 13.11 -2.52
C ILE A 303 22.32 12.51 -1.56
N GLN A 304 21.96 12.45 -0.29
CA GLN A 304 22.68 11.71 0.73
C GLN A 304 21.78 10.56 1.19
N CYS A 305 22.04 9.37 0.66
CA CYS A 305 21.28 8.18 1.07
C CYS A 305 21.80 7.71 2.42
N ASP A 306 20.98 7.80 3.45
CA ASP A 306 21.21 7.07 4.69
C ASP A 306 20.68 5.64 4.49
N ILE A 307 21.57 4.65 4.53
CA ILE A 307 21.25 3.23 4.37
C ILE A 307 20.28 2.71 5.44
N TRP A 308 20.13 3.43 6.56
CA TRP A 308 19.24 3.08 7.67
C TRP A 308 17.82 3.62 7.51
N ASP A 309 17.57 4.51 6.54
CA ASP A 309 16.26 5.14 6.30
C ASP A 309 15.41 4.36 5.28
N ILE A 310 15.63 3.06 5.17
CA ILE A 310 14.85 2.15 4.36
C ILE A 310 13.58 1.80 5.14
N GLY A 311 12.58 2.67 5.07
CA GLY A 311 11.29 2.43 5.70
C GLY A 311 10.66 1.11 5.24
N GLY A 312 10.44 0.20 6.17
CA GLY A 312 9.77 -1.07 5.91
C GLY A 312 8.27 -0.88 5.64
N CYS A 313 7.71 -1.65 4.71
CA CYS A 313 6.27 -1.72 4.53
C CYS A 313 5.63 -2.49 5.69
N GLY A 314 5.04 -1.79 6.67
CA GLY A 314 4.29 -2.39 7.78
C GLY A 314 2.87 -2.85 7.43
N CYS A 315 2.62 -3.31 6.20
CA CYS A 315 1.31 -3.81 5.80
C CYS A 315 0.90 -5.03 6.64
N PHE A 316 -0.40 -5.11 7.01
CA PHE A 316 -1.01 -6.18 7.82
C PHE A 316 -0.66 -6.19 9.32
N VAL A 317 -0.02 -5.16 9.86
CA VAL A 317 0.44 -5.08 11.26
C VAL A 317 -0.36 -4.10 12.13
N GLU A 318 -1.22 -3.26 11.53
CA GLU A 318 -1.95 -2.26 12.30
C GLU A 318 -3.05 -2.90 13.15
N TYR A 319 -3.11 -2.51 14.43
CA TYR A 319 -4.17 -2.92 15.35
C TYR A 319 -5.48 -2.21 14.99
N GLU A 320 -6.60 -2.92 15.10
CA GLU A 320 -7.89 -2.27 15.28
C GLU A 320 -7.87 -1.74 16.73
N GLU A 321 -7.81 -0.42 16.91
CA GLU A 321 -8.24 0.20 18.15
C GLU A 321 -9.77 0.12 18.15
N ASP A 322 -10.33 -0.54 19.16
CA ASP A 322 -11.77 -0.66 19.43
C ASP A 322 -12.44 0.70 19.59
#